data_d66459293f370928e2d98010da1a3cbd
#
_entry.id   d66459293f370928e2d98010da1a3cbd
#
_cell.length_a   1.000
_cell.length_b   1.000
_cell.length_c   1.000
_cell.angle_alpha   90.00
_cell.angle_beta   90.00
_cell.angle_gamma   90.00
#
_symmetry.space_group_name_H-M   'P 1'
#
loop_
_entity.id
_entity.type
_entity.pdbx_description
1 polymer ?
#
loop_
_entity_poly.entity_id
_entity_poly.type
_entity_poly.pdbx_seq_one_letter_code
_entity_poly.pdbx_strand_id
1 'polypeptide(L)'
;MEGYHFVNKTRNPYFDTLKAIAILCVGYAHCLQYLGIESYLHHPLFRAIYAFHMPLFMAVSGYFSVHAMQLSLNELAKKKSIRLLLPCLTAGIVVISFNNVIGLTDRYNDWKELVGNLWYLKSLFVCMLMAKLALTLTKNNMKAAIISLLLALPFYLWHVNFMMPFFWLGILWYHYSDFIQRKALIICAVAFVFFILLWPLWDGYHTTYITPLRFFSLSPLQWTGLQHADS
;
A
#
# COMPACT_ATOMS: atom_id res chain seq x y z
N MET A 1 -23.82 17.77 30.54
CA MET A 1 -24.03 16.45 29.84
C MET A 1 -24.23 16.78 28.38
N GLU A 2 -23.14 16.87 27.62
CA GLU A 2 -23.22 17.09 26.17
C GLU A 2 -23.40 15.74 25.47
N GLY A 3 -24.55 15.62 24.78
CA GLY A 3 -24.93 14.42 24.07
C GLY A 3 -23.96 14.15 22.92
N TYR A 4 -23.28 13.02 22.96
CA TYR A 4 -22.57 12.46 21.83
C TYR A 4 -23.60 12.17 20.72
N HIS A 5 -23.73 13.05 19.76
CA HIS A 5 -24.37 12.74 18.50
C HIS A 5 -23.56 11.63 17.81
N PHE A 6 -24.00 10.40 17.92
CA PHE A 6 -23.60 9.32 17.01
C PHE A 6 -24.04 9.74 15.61
N VAL A 7 -23.13 10.37 14.87
CA VAL A 7 -23.30 10.51 13.42
C VAL A 7 -23.36 9.10 12.88
N ASN A 8 -24.53 8.65 12.48
CA ASN A 8 -24.75 7.40 11.76
C ASN A 8 -23.85 7.47 10.51
N LYS A 9 -22.67 6.86 10.60
CA LYS A 9 -21.72 6.78 9.51
C LYS A 9 -22.32 5.82 8.50
N THR A 10 -23.14 6.32 7.58
CA THR A 10 -23.75 5.52 6.52
C THR A 10 -22.63 4.77 5.81
N ARG A 11 -22.68 3.45 5.89
CA ARG A 11 -21.74 2.56 5.21
C ARG A 11 -21.84 2.85 3.72
N ASN A 12 -20.72 3.07 3.05
CA ASN A 12 -20.72 3.27 1.61
C ASN A 12 -20.45 1.92 0.92
N PRO A 13 -21.48 1.29 0.32
CA PRO A 13 -21.37 -0.03 -0.27
C PRO A 13 -20.35 -0.10 -1.41
N TYR A 14 -20.07 1.02 -2.09
CA TYR A 14 -19.06 1.09 -3.12
C TYR A 14 -17.66 0.73 -2.58
N PHE A 15 -17.25 1.36 -1.46
CA PHE A 15 -15.94 1.06 -0.87
C PHE A 15 -15.88 -0.34 -0.24
N ASP A 16 -16.99 -0.84 0.29
CA ASP A 16 -17.03 -2.19 0.85
C ASP A 16 -16.89 -3.24 -0.27
N THR A 17 -17.55 -3.05 -1.41
CA THR A 17 -17.39 -3.89 -2.60
C THR A 17 -15.98 -3.83 -3.16
N LEU A 18 -15.41 -2.62 -3.27
CA LEU A 18 -14.05 -2.42 -3.76
C LEU A 18 -13.00 -3.16 -2.90
N LYS A 19 -13.13 -3.07 -1.57
CA LYS A 19 -12.27 -3.80 -0.64
C LYS A 19 -12.46 -5.31 -0.72
N ALA A 20 -13.71 -5.77 -0.87
CA ALA A 20 -14.00 -7.20 -1.01
C ALA A 20 -13.35 -7.78 -2.27
N ILE A 21 -13.49 -7.12 -3.42
CA ILE A 21 -12.83 -7.53 -4.67
C ILE A 21 -11.30 -7.53 -4.48
N ALA A 22 -10.75 -6.47 -3.91
CA ALA A 22 -9.31 -6.37 -3.71
C ALA A 22 -8.77 -7.49 -2.79
N ILE A 23 -9.47 -7.84 -1.71
CA ILE A 23 -9.09 -8.95 -0.81
C ILE A 23 -9.17 -10.31 -1.51
N LEU A 24 -10.20 -10.54 -2.34
CA LEU A 24 -10.30 -11.77 -3.13
C LEU A 24 -9.14 -11.89 -4.13
N CYS A 25 -8.76 -10.79 -4.78
CA CYS A 25 -7.58 -10.74 -5.65
C CYS A 25 -6.30 -11.09 -4.89
N VAL A 26 -6.09 -10.54 -3.69
CA VAL A 26 -4.93 -10.86 -2.84
C VAL A 26 -4.92 -12.35 -2.47
N GLY A 27 -6.06 -12.88 -2.01
CA GLY A 27 -6.18 -14.30 -1.67
C GLY A 27 -5.83 -15.21 -2.85
N TYR A 28 -6.37 -14.90 -4.03
CA TYR A 28 -6.07 -15.64 -5.25
C TYR A 28 -4.58 -15.58 -5.62
N ALA A 29 -3.96 -14.39 -5.56
CA ALA A 29 -2.55 -14.24 -5.86
C ALA A 29 -1.65 -15.01 -4.87
N HIS A 30 -1.98 -15.00 -3.58
CA HIS A 30 -1.28 -15.83 -2.59
C HIS A 30 -1.50 -17.33 -2.83
N CYS A 31 -2.69 -17.75 -3.24
CA CYS A 31 -2.90 -19.15 -3.64
C CYS A 31 -1.98 -19.56 -4.79
N LEU A 32 -1.85 -18.74 -5.83
CA LEU A 32 -0.92 -19.01 -6.94
C LEU A 32 0.53 -19.13 -6.44
N GLN A 33 0.93 -18.26 -5.52
CA GLN A 33 2.28 -18.21 -4.96
C GLN A 33 2.61 -19.45 -4.11
N TYR A 34 1.67 -19.93 -3.30
CA TYR A 34 1.91 -21.01 -2.34
C TYR A 34 1.52 -22.41 -2.83
N LEU A 35 0.71 -22.51 -3.91
CA LEU A 35 0.34 -23.81 -4.50
C LEU A 35 1.43 -24.43 -5.40
N GLY A 36 2.64 -23.87 -5.41
CA GLY A 36 3.78 -24.47 -6.08
C GLY A 36 3.77 -24.38 -7.60
N ILE A 37 3.12 -23.38 -8.16
CA ILE A 37 3.21 -23.09 -9.60
C ILE A 37 4.61 -22.50 -9.84
N GLU A 38 5.50 -23.29 -10.46
CA GLU A 38 6.92 -22.97 -10.62
C GLU A 38 7.19 -21.61 -11.29
N SER A 39 6.25 -21.09 -12.07
CA SER A 39 6.37 -19.80 -12.76
C SER A 39 5.25 -18.81 -12.41
N TYR A 40 4.77 -18.79 -11.17
CA TYR A 40 3.67 -17.90 -10.76
C TYR A 40 3.95 -16.42 -11.04
N LEU A 41 5.23 -15.99 -10.99
CA LEU A 41 5.65 -14.61 -11.29
C LEU A 41 5.33 -14.19 -12.74
N HIS A 42 5.35 -15.16 -13.68
CA HIS A 42 5.01 -14.92 -15.09
C HIS A 42 3.53 -15.14 -15.39
N HIS A 43 2.75 -15.62 -14.42
CA HIS A 43 1.32 -15.86 -14.61
C HIS A 43 0.58 -14.54 -14.86
N PRO A 44 -0.18 -14.40 -15.99
CA PRO A 44 -0.77 -13.12 -16.36
C PRO A 44 -1.69 -12.51 -15.29
N LEU A 45 -2.51 -13.35 -14.64
CA LEU A 45 -3.41 -12.90 -13.58
C LEU A 45 -2.64 -12.47 -12.31
N PHE A 46 -1.57 -13.18 -11.96
CA PHE A 46 -0.71 -12.77 -10.85
C PHE A 46 -0.13 -11.38 -11.10
N ARG A 47 0.48 -11.18 -12.27
CA ARG A 47 1.03 -9.88 -12.66
C ARG A 47 -0.02 -8.79 -12.68
N ALA A 48 -1.20 -9.05 -13.26
CA ALA A 48 -2.30 -8.08 -13.29
C ALA A 48 -2.76 -7.68 -11.89
N ILE A 49 -2.93 -8.64 -10.98
CA ILE A 49 -3.34 -8.37 -9.60
C ILE A 49 -2.27 -7.57 -8.87
N TYR A 50 -1.00 -7.97 -8.97
CA TYR A 50 0.11 -7.28 -8.30
C TYR A 50 0.34 -5.86 -8.82
N ALA A 51 -0.09 -5.55 -10.05
CA ALA A 51 0.00 -4.20 -10.61
C ALA A 51 -0.86 -3.18 -9.86
N PHE A 52 -2.01 -3.57 -9.32
CA PHE A 52 -2.97 -2.58 -8.79
C PHE A 52 -3.39 -2.78 -7.33
N HIS A 53 -3.36 -4.01 -6.79
CA HIS A 53 -4.03 -4.29 -5.51
C HIS A 53 -3.44 -3.49 -4.33
N MET A 54 -2.11 -3.44 -4.19
CA MET A 54 -1.47 -2.70 -3.09
C MET A 54 -1.59 -1.17 -3.25
N PRO A 55 -1.35 -0.58 -4.44
CA PRO A 55 -1.70 0.80 -4.74
C PRO A 55 -3.15 1.15 -4.43
N LEU A 56 -4.09 0.30 -4.79
CA LEU A 56 -5.51 0.50 -4.53
C LEU A 56 -5.81 0.53 -3.02
N PHE A 57 -5.30 -0.45 -2.26
CA PHE A 57 -5.46 -0.44 -0.80
C PHE A 57 -4.88 0.81 -0.17
N MET A 58 -3.71 1.27 -0.65
CA MET A 58 -3.08 2.47 -0.12
C MET A 58 -3.90 3.72 -0.44
N ALA A 59 -4.43 3.85 -1.66
CA ALA A 59 -5.30 4.96 -2.04
C ALA A 59 -6.60 4.97 -1.22
N VAL A 60 -7.26 3.82 -1.07
CA VAL A 60 -8.46 3.69 -0.21
C VAL A 60 -8.13 4.04 1.24
N SER A 61 -6.98 3.61 1.75
CA SER A 61 -6.55 3.96 3.11
C SER A 61 -6.25 5.45 3.26
N GLY A 62 -5.66 6.09 2.26
CA GLY A 62 -5.47 7.54 2.20
C GLY A 62 -6.81 8.29 2.25
N TYR A 63 -7.78 7.88 1.45
CA TYR A 63 -9.14 8.44 1.42
C TYR A 63 -9.78 8.43 2.82
N PHE A 64 -9.75 7.31 3.52
CA PHE A 64 -10.33 7.18 4.86
C PHE A 64 -9.46 7.79 5.97
N SER A 65 -8.23 8.18 5.67
CA SER A 65 -7.32 8.78 6.65
C SER A 65 -7.54 10.27 6.85
N VAL A 66 -8.28 10.95 5.98
CA VAL A 66 -8.47 12.42 6.03
C VAL A 66 -8.99 12.87 7.39
N HIS A 67 -9.98 12.20 7.96
CA HIS A 67 -10.48 12.53 9.30
C HIS A 67 -9.44 12.27 10.40
N ALA A 68 -8.60 11.24 10.24
CA ALA A 68 -7.54 10.96 11.19
C ALA A 68 -6.42 12.00 11.15
N MET A 69 -6.22 12.67 10.00
CA MET A 69 -5.27 13.79 9.88
C MET A 69 -5.65 15.04 10.69
N GLN A 70 -6.88 15.12 11.19
CA GLN A 70 -7.31 16.21 12.10
C GLN A 70 -6.82 16.02 13.53
N LEU A 71 -6.47 14.78 13.93
CA LEU A 71 -5.93 14.49 15.26
C LEU A 71 -4.55 15.13 15.45
N SER A 72 -4.13 15.34 16.70
CA SER A 72 -2.74 15.68 16.99
C SER A 72 -1.80 14.53 16.57
N LEU A 73 -0.52 14.84 16.33
CA LEU A 73 0.47 13.82 15.91
C LEU A 73 0.57 12.67 16.93
N ASN A 74 0.58 13.01 18.23
CA ASN A 74 0.68 12.04 19.31
C ASN A 74 -0.57 11.13 19.40
N GLU A 75 -1.75 11.70 19.26
CA GLU A 75 -3.01 10.93 19.26
C GLU A 75 -3.10 10.03 18.03
N LEU A 76 -2.72 10.54 16.86
CA LEU A 76 -2.66 9.76 15.63
C LEU A 76 -1.71 8.57 15.79
N ALA A 77 -0.47 8.85 16.24
CA ALA A 77 0.55 7.82 16.47
C ALA A 77 0.03 6.75 17.44
N LYS A 78 -0.48 7.14 18.62
CA LYS A 78 -1.01 6.20 19.63
C LYS A 78 -2.17 5.35 19.08
N LYS A 79 -3.18 5.98 18.49
CA LYS A 79 -4.36 5.27 17.97
C LYS A 79 -4.02 4.32 16.82
N LYS A 80 -3.09 4.75 15.93
CA LYS A 80 -2.73 3.95 14.76
C LYS A 80 -1.70 2.88 15.06
N SER A 81 -0.79 3.08 16.04
CA SER A 81 0.08 2.00 16.54
C SER A 81 -0.73 0.81 17.03
N ILE A 82 -1.72 1.04 17.88
CA ILE A 82 -2.56 -0.04 18.40
C ILE A 82 -3.34 -0.74 17.27
N ARG A 83 -3.86 0.02 16.29
CA ARG A 83 -4.71 -0.55 15.24
C ARG A 83 -3.94 -1.21 14.09
N LEU A 84 -2.73 -0.78 13.81
CA LEU A 84 -1.94 -1.24 12.67
C LEU A 84 -0.73 -2.08 13.09
N LEU A 85 0.01 -1.67 14.13
CA LEU A 85 1.24 -2.36 14.53
C LEU A 85 0.97 -3.52 15.48
N LEU A 86 -0.03 -3.43 16.36
CA LEU A 86 -0.35 -4.54 17.25
C LEU A 86 -0.77 -5.81 16.49
N PRO A 87 -1.65 -5.75 15.44
CA PRO A 87 -1.91 -6.91 14.60
C PRO A 87 -0.66 -7.46 13.90
N CYS A 88 0.27 -6.59 13.49
CA CYS A 88 1.54 -7.04 12.89
C CYS A 88 2.38 -7.83 13.90
N LEU A 89 2.48 -7.33 15.13
CA LEU A 89 3.23 -7.97 16.20
C LEU A 89 2.62 -9.32 16.57
N THR A 90 1.30 -9.35 16.81
CA THR A 90 0.60 -10.58 17.18
C THR A 90 0.67 -11.64 16.07
N ALA A 91 0.48 -11.25 14.80
CA ALA A 91 0.62 -12.16 13.67
C ALA A 91 2.05 -12.70 13.57
N GLY A 92 3.07 -11.86 13.74
CA GLY A 92 4.47 -12.29 13.74
C GLY A 92 4.76 -13.31 14.84
N ILE A 93 4.31 -13.05 16.07
CA ILE A 93 4.47 -13.97 17.20
C ILE A 93 3.78 -15.31 16.92
N VAL A 94 2.55 -15.30 16.38
CA VAL A 94 1.80 -16.52 16.05
C VAL A 94 2.56 -17.35 15.00
N VAL A 95 3.04 -16.71 13.92
CA VAL A 95 3.78 -17.40 12.84
C VAL A 95 5.08 -18.01 13.39
N ILE A 96 5.86 -17.26 14.17
CA ILE A 96 7.10 -17.73 14.77
C ILE A 96 6.82 -18.91 15.73
N SER A 97 5.81 -18.78 16.59
CA SER A 97 5.43 -19.86 17.51
C SER A 97 5.00 -21.12 16.78
N PHE A 98 4.23 -20.97 15.71
CA PHE A 98 3.79 -22.10 14.89
C PHE A 98 4.96 -22.78 14.18
N ASN A 99 5.88 -22.02 13.58
CA ASN A 99 7.07 -22.55 12.93
C ASN A 99 7.97 -23.31 13.92
N ASN A 100 8.11 -22.80 15.15
CA ASN A 100 8.86 -23.49 16.21
C ASN A 100 8.20 -24.82 16.62
N VAL A 101 6.87 -24.87 16.74
CA VAL A 101 6.14 -26.09 17.11
C VAL A 101 6.25 -27.19 16.04
N ILE A 102 6.21 -26.83 14.76
CA ILE A 102 6.27 -27.79 13.65
C ILE A 102 7.71 -28.08 13.16
N GLY A 103 8.73 -27.52 13.82
CA GLY A 103 10.13 -27.79 13.51
C GLY A 103 10.65 -27.16 12.21
N LEU A 104 10.04 -26.08 11.73
CA LEU A 104 10.47 -25.34 10.52
C LEU A 104 11.47 -24.22 10.82
N THR A 105 12.08 -24.20 12.00
CA THR A 105 13.00 -23.15 12.48
C THR A 105 14.19 -22.92 11.57
N ASP A 106 14.70 -23.96 10.91
CA ASP A 106 15.87 -23.86 10.02
C ASP A 106 15.58 -23.15 8.67
N ARG A 107 14.32 -23.01 8.31
CA ARG A 107 13.90 -22.39 7.05
C ARG A 107 13.53 -20.90 7.19
N TYR A 108 13.18 -20.47 8.39
CA TYR A 108 12.62 -19.15 8.63
C TYR A 108 13.47 -18.38 9.64
N ASN A 109 13.87 -17.17 9.25
CA ASN A 109 14.55 -16.26 10.16
C ASN A 109 13.46 -15.45 10.90
N ASP A 110 13.35 -15.66 12.22
CA ASP A 110 12.33 -15.04 13.07
C ASP A 110 12.26 -13.51 12.92
N TRP A 111 13.43 -12.86 12.77
CA TRP A 111 13.48 -11.41 12.57
C TRP A 111 12.92 -10.98 11.22
N LYS A 112 13.17 -11.76 10.16
CA LYS A 112 12.60 -11.48 8.83
C LYS A 112 11.08 -11.64 8.84
N GLU A 113 10.57 -12.65 9.55
CA GLU A 113 9.12 -12.84 9.71
C GLU A 113 8.51 -11.70 10.52
N LEU A 114 9.11 -11.30 11.65
CA LEU A 114 8.60 -10.20 12.47
C LEU A 114 8.62 -8.86 11.72
N VAL A 115 9.69 -8.58 10.95
CA VAL A 115 9.85 -7.31 10.23
C VAL A 115 9.11 -7.33 8.89
N GLY A 116 9.09 -8.45 8.17
CA GLY A 116 8.48 -8.58 6.84
C GLY A 116 6.97 -8.80 6.87
N ASN A 117 6.48 -9.52 7.89
CA ASN A 117 5.07 -9.85 8.02
C ASN A 117 4.18 -8.60 8.02
N LEU A 118 3.07 -8.65 7.29
CA LEU A 118 2.10 -7.57 7.17
C LEU A 118 2.73 -6.20 6.85
N TRP A 119 3.76 -6.20 6.00
CA TRP A 119 4.53 -5.01 5.63
C TRP A 119 3.66 -3.82 5.21
N TYR A 120 2.52 -4.09 4.58
CA TYR A 120 1.56 -3.08 4.14
C TYR A 120 1.03 -2.22 5.30
N LEU A 121 0.66 -2.82 6.45
CA LEU A 121 0.15 -2.08 7.60
C LEU A 121 1.23 -1.19 8.21
N LYS A 122 2.48 -1.64 8.20
CA LYS A 122 3.64 -0.85 8.65
C LYS A 122 3.91 0.31 7.71
N SER A 123 3.87 0.05 6.39
CA SER A 123 3.97 1.10 5.36
C SER A 123 2.88 2.15 5.52
N LEU A 124 1.63 1.72 5.68
CA LEU A 124 0.50 2.63 5.91
C LEU A 124 0.70 3.49 7.15
N PHE A 125 1.16 2.89 8.26
CA PHE A 125 1.45 3.63 9.48
C PHE A 125 2.49 4.72 9.27
N VAL A 126 3.61 4.39 8.62
CA VAL A 126 4.69 5.34 8.31
C VAL A 126 4.19 6.44 7.36
N CYS A 127 3.48 6.09 6.29
CA CYS A 127 2.88 7.05 5.36
C CYS A 127 1.95 8.03 6.08
N MET A 128 1.11 7.55 7.00
CA MET A 128 0.22 8.40 7.80
C MET A 128 1.00 9.38 8.69
N LEU A 129 2.06 8.92 9.36
CA LEU A 129 2.87 9.78 10.23
C LEU A 129 3.64 10.83 9.42
N MET A 130 4.26 10.46 8.30
CA MET A 130 4.97 11.39 7.43
C MET A 130 4.04 12.45 6.84
N ALA A 131 2.88 12.03 6.34
CA ALA A 131 1.87 12.96 5.80
C ALA A 131 1.36 13.91 6.89
N LYS A 132 1.08 13.40 8.11
CA LYS A 132 0.65 14.23 9.24
C LYS A 132 1.74 15.23 9.66
N LEU A 133 2.99 14.79 9.76
CA LEU A 133 4.12 15.66 10.07
C LEU A 133 4.24 16.78 9.03
N ALA A 134 4.21 16.46 7.76
CA ALA A 134 4.27 17.45 6.68
C ALA A 134 3.09 18.43 6.71
N LEU A 135 1.87 17.96 7.02
CA LEU A 135 0.69 18.80 7.19
C LEU A 135 0.82 19.76 8.39
N THR A 136 1.39 19.32 9.50
CA THR A 136 1.59 20.18 10.66
C THR A 136 2.61 21.29 10.38
N LEU A 137 3.63 21.00 9.57
CA LEU A 137 4.67 21.97 9.21
C LEU A 137 4.19 23.00 8.18
N THR A 138 3.37 22.58 7.21
CA THR A 138 3.04 23.43 6.05
C THR A 138 1.64 24.02 6.09
N LYS A 139 0.71 23.37 6.79
CA LYS A 139 -0.73 23.69 6.81
C LYS A 139 -1.36 23.74 5.40
N ASN A 140 -0.69 23.21 4.40
CA ASN A 140 -1.11 23.21 3.00
C ASN A 140 -0.96 21.80 2.41
N ASN A 141 -2.03 21.24 1.85
CA ASN A 141 -2.06 19.86 1.36
C ASN A 141 -1.05 19.61 0.22
N MET A 142 -0.90 20.55 -0.71
CA MET A 142 0.02 20.37 -1.84
C MET A 142 1.48 20.41 -1.38
N LYS A 143 1.85 21.39 -0.52
CA LYS A 143 3.20 21.46 0.05
C LYS A 143 3.49 20.25 0.93
N ALA A 144 2.52 19.81 1.73
CA ALA A 144 2.65 18.60 2.56
C ALA A 144 2.84 17.34 1.71
N ALA A 145 2.12 17.22 0.59
CA ALA A 145 2.31 16.10 -0.34
C ALA A 145 3.75 16.10 -0.87
N ILE A 146 4.23 17.20 -1.40
CA ILE A 146 5.59 17.30 -1.95
C ILE A 146 6.63 16.96 -0.87
N ILE A 147 6.54 17.56 0.31
CA ILE A 147 7.51 17.33 1.40
C ILE A 147 7.49 15.87 1.84
N SER A 148 6.32 15.27 2.04
CA SER A 148 6.24 13.89 2.46
C SER A 148 6.68 12.90 1.38
N LEU A 149 6.46 13.21 0.10
CA LEU A 149 7.01 12.43 -1.02
C LEU A 149 8.54 12.49 -1.02
N LEU A 150 9.12 13.66 -0.86
CA LEU A 150 10.59 13.82 -0.77
C LEU A 150 11.16 13.11 0.45
N LEU A 151 10.52 13.21 1.61
CA LEU A 151 10.92 12.49 2.83
C LEU A 151 10.80 10.97 2.67
N ALA A 152 9.85 10.47 1.88
CA ALA A 152 9.66 9.04 1.66
C ALA A 152 10.71 8.44 0.71
N LEU A 153 11.36 9.22 -0.16
CA LEU A 153 12.33 8.71 -1.13
C LEU A 153 13.40 7.77 -0.55
N PRO A 154 14.07 8.09 0.58
CA PRO A 154 15.06 7.20 1.17
C PRO A 154 14.46 6.00 1.91
N PHE A 155 13.14 5.98 2.16
CA PHE A 155 12.47 4.92 2.92
C PHE A 155 11.99 3.78 2.02
N TYR A 156 12.93 2.93 1.60
CA TYR A 156 12.60 1.71 0.85
C TYR A 156 12.05 0.59 1.74
N LEU A 157 12.30 0.65 3.06
CA LEU A 157 11.75 -0.31 4.00
C LEU A 157 10.21 -0.29 3.93
N TRP A 158 9.62 -1.47 3.82
CA TRP A 158 8.16 -1.67 3.62
C TRP A 158 7.59 -0.90 2.42
N HIS A 159 8.43 -0.59 1.43
CA HIS A 159 8.03 0.10 0.19
C HIS A 159 7.34 1.47 0.41
N VAL A 160 7.70 2.18 1.48
CA VAL A 160 7.08 3.48 1.84
C VAL A 160 7.23 4.50 0.71
N ASN A 161 8.40 4.55 0.06
CA ASN A 161 8.67 5.42 -1.08
C ASN A 161 7.70 5.18 -2.25
N PHE A 162 7.39 3.92 -2.53
CA PHE A 162 6.45 3.52 -3.58
C PHE A 162 4.98 3.73 -3.17
N MET A 163 4.66 3.55 -1.88
CA MET A 163 3.29 3.64 -1.37
C MET A 163 2.80 5.07 -1.09
N MET A 164 3.72 5.98 -0.78
CA MET A 164 3.38 7.37 -0.43
C MET A 164 2.60 8.12 -1.53
N PRO A 165 2.93 8.03 -2.83
CA PRO A 165 2.14 8.66 -3.88
C PRO A 165 0.68 8.19 -3.90
N PHE A 166 0.44 6.89 -3.73
CA PHE A 166 -0.92 6.33 -3.70
C PHE A 166 -1.69 6.74 -2.45
N PHE A 167 -1.01 6.87 -1.32
CA PHE A 167 -1.62 7.41 -0.11
C PHE A 167 -2.14 8.84 -0.33
N TRP A 168 -1.33 9.71 -0.94
CA TRP A 168 -1.75 11.07 -1.30
C TRP A 168 -2.82 11.09 -2.38
N LEU A 169 -2.76 10.18 -3.34
CA LEU A 169 -3.84 10.03 -4.33
C LEU A 169 -5.19 9.77 -3.65
N GLY A 170 -5.20 8.97 -2.59
CA GLY A 170 -6.40 8.74 -1.78
C GLY A 170 -6.90 9.98 -1.05
N ILE A 171 -6.00 10.78 -0.47
CA ILE A 171 -6.35 12.06 0.16
C ILE A 171 -6.93 13.03 -0.89
N LEU A 172 -6.32 13.14 -2.06
CA LEU A 172 -6.82 13.96 -3.15
C LEU A 172 -8.17 13.45 -3.66
N TRP A 173 -8.36 12.14 -3.77
CA TRP A 173 -9.66 11.56 -4.12
C TRP A 173 -10.75 12.00 -3.15
N TYR A 174 -10.48 12.02 -1.85
CA TYR A 174 -11.45 12.52 -0.87
C TYR A 174 -11.82 13.99 -1.13
N HIS A 175 -10.85 14.87 -1.35
CA HIS A 175 -11.09 16.29 -1.57
C HIS A 175 -11.75 16.62 -2.91
N TYR A 176 -11.52 15.81 -3.94
CA TYR A 176 -12.07 15.98 -5.28
C TYR A 176 -13.15 14.96 -5.61
N SER A 177 -13.79 14.36 -4.60
CA SER A 177 -14.77 13.27 -4.78
C SER A 177 -15.89 13.63 -5.75
N ASP A 178 -16.45 14.84 -5.67
CA ASP A 178 -17.55 15.29 -6.55
C ASP A 178 -17.11 15.41 -8.01
N PHE A 179 -15.91 15.95 -8.25
CA PHE A 179 -15.34 16.03 -9.57
C PHE A 179 -15.09 14.62 -10.15
N ILE A 180 -14.48 13.76 -9.35
CA ILE A 180 -14.17 12.38 -9.77
C ILE A 180 -15.46 11.62 -10.06
N GLN A 181 -16.50 11.75 -9.24
CA GLN A 181 -17.79 11.11 -9.49
C GLN A 181 -18.43 11.58 -10.80
N ARG A 182 -18.43 12.90 -11.06
CA ARG A 182 -18.98 13.48 -12.31
C ARG A 182 -18.25 13.02 -13.55
N LYS A 183 -16.94 12.73 -13.44
CA LYS A 183 -16.08 12.32 -14.55
C LYS A 183 -15.65 10.85 -14.47
N ALA A 184 -16.28 10.06 -13.59
CA ALA A 184 -15.87 8.69 -13.27
C ALA A 184 -15.70 7.82 -14.52
N LEU A 185 -16.65 7.86 -15.45
CA LEU A 185 -16.58 7.07 -16.68
C LEU A 185 -15.35 7.42 -17.52
N ILE A 186 -15.08 8.71 -17.70
CA ILE A 186 -13.93 9.19 -18.48
C ILE A 186 -12.63 8.81 -17.78
N ILE A 187 -12.53 9.03 -16.45
CA ILE A 187 -11.35 8.69 -15.66
C ILE A 187 -11.08 7.19 -15.73
N CYS A 188 -12.13 6.36 -15.55
CA CYS A 188 -12.00 4.91 -15.63
C CYS A 188 -11.58 4.45 -17.04
N ALA A 189 -12.16 5.02 -18.10
CA ALA A 189 -11.81 4.68 -19.47
C ALA A 189 -10.33 5.03 -19.76
N VAL A 190 -9.89 6.23 -19.40
CA VAL A 190 -8.50 6.66 -19.55
C VAL A 190 -7.55 5.79 -18.75
N ALA A 191 -7.86 5.53 -17.47
CA ALA A 191 -7.05 4.66 -16.61
C ALA A 191 -6.96 3.23 -17.16
N PHE A 192 -8.07 2.70 -17.70
CA PHE A 192 -8.11 1.37 -18.31
C PHE A 192 -7.24 1.30 -19.58
N VAL A 193 -7.32 2.32 -20.46
CA VAL A 193 -6.45 2.40 -21.64
C VAL A 193 -4.98 2.45 -21.24
N PHE A 194 -4.61 3.31 -20.27
CA PHE A 194 -3.25 3.35 -19.74
C PHE A 194 -2.82 2.01 -19.13
N PHE A 195 -3.70 1.35 -18.40
CA PHE A 195 -3.40 0.02 -17.84
C PHE A 195 -3.11 -1.00 -18.93
N ILE A 196 -3.94 -1.08 -19.97
CA ILE A 196 -3.73 -2.00 -21.12
C ILE A 196 -2.42 -1.69 -21.85
N LEU A 197 -2.08 -0.42 -22.05
CA LEU A 197 -0.87 -0.02 -22.74
C LEU A 197 0.41 -0.27 -21.92
N LEU A 198 0.36 -0.04 -20.61
CA LEU A 198 1.53 -0.13 -19.72
C LEU A 198 1.71 -1.52 -19.12
N TRP A 199 0.64 -2.30 -19.00
CA TRP A 199 0.71 -3.62 -18.37
C TRP A 199 1.70 -4.60 -19.04
N PRO A 200 1.83 -4.72 -20.37
CA PRO A 200 2.84 -5.56 -20.99
C PRO A 200 4.27 -5.15 -20.68
N LEU A 201 4.48 -3.86 -20.38
CA LEU A 201 5.79 -3.28 -20.05
C LEU A 201 6.15 -3.43 -18.57
N TRP A 202 5.20 -3.83 -17.73
CA TRP A 202 5.41 -3.91 -16.29
C TRP A 202 5.79 -5.31 -15.83
N ASP A 203 6.97 -5.42 -15.24
CA ASP A 203 7.41 -6.61 -14.52
C ASP A 203 7.33 -6.33 -13.01
N GLY A 204 6.20 -6.72 -12.40
CA GLY A 204 5.83 -6.38 -11.03
C GLY A 204 6.80 -6.81 -9.94
N TYR A 205 7.74 -7.70 -10.26
CA TYR A 205 8.68 -8.22 -9.28
C TYR A 205 9.85 -7.25 -9.02
N HIS A 206 10.37 -6.61 -10.05
CA HIS A 206 11.60 -5.79 -9.93
C HIS A 206 11.35 -4.36 -9.44
N THR A 207 10.20 -3.78 -9.74
CA THR A 207 9.90 -2.38 -9.38
C THR A 207 9.65 -2.16 -7.90
N THR A 208 9.10 -3.14 -7.18
CA THR A 208 8.78 -3.02 -5.75
C THR A 208 10.01 -3.09 -4.83
N TYR A 209 11.11 -3.66 -5.32
CA TYR A 209 12.34 -3.85 -4.53
C TYR A 209 13.48 -2.90 -4.91
N ILE A 210 13.22 -1.90 -5.76
CA ILE A 210 14.22 -0.94 -6.16
C ILE A 210 14.49 0.05 -5.01
N THR A 211 15.71 0.05 -4.51
CA THR A 211 16.19 1.12 -3.62
C THR A 211 16.45 2.40 -4.42
N PRO A 212 16.40 3.59 -3.80
CA PRO A 212 16.70 4.84 -4.50
C PRO A 212 18.06 4.81 -5.23
N LEU A 213 19.09 4.27 -4.59
CA LEU A 213 20.42 4.13 -5.20
C LEU A 213 20.40 3.22 -6.43
N ARG A 214 19.68 2.10 -6.35
CA ARG A 214 19.54 1.18 -7.47
C ARG A 214 18.69 1.79 -8.59
N PHE A 215 17.67 2.57 -8.26
CA PHE A 215 16.86 3.28 -9.24
C PHE A 215 17.70 4.21 -10.14
N PHE A 216 18.61 4.98 -9.56
CA PHE A 216 19.50 5.86 -10.32
C PHE A 216 20.59 5.10 -11.11
N SER A 217 20.91 3.88 -10.73
CA SER A 217 21.89 3.04 -11.43
C SER A 217 21.29 2.19 -12.55
N LEU A 218 19.95 2.11 -12.66
CA LEU A 218 19.27 1.33 -13.67
C LEU A 218 19.30 2.05 -15.03
N SER A 219 19.40 1.26 -16.10
CA SER A 219 19.15 1.74 -17.46
C SER A 219 17.64 2.04 -17.65
N PRO A 220 17.28 2.89 -18.62
CA PRO A 220 15.85 3.15 -18.92
C PRO A 220 15.04 1.88 -19.20
N LEU A 221 15.63 0.88 -19.83
CA LEU A 221 15.00 -0.43 -20.07
C LEU A 221 14.75 -1.22 -18.79
N GLN A 222 15.64 -1.12 -17.82
CA GLN A 222 15.46 -1.73 -16.51
C GLN A 222 14.38 -1.02 -15.68
N TRP A 223 14.16 0.28 -15.89
CA TRP A 223 13.08 1.00 -15.24
C TRP A 223 11.70 0.52 -15.70
N THR A 224 11.58 0.09 -16.97
CA THR A 224 10.34 -0.45 -17.50
C THR A 224 10.12 -1.92 -17.17
N GLY A 225 11.08 -2.58 -16.53
CA GLY A 225 11.02 -4.02 -16.26
C GLY A 225 11.17 -4.91 -17.50
N LEU A 226 11.60 -4.34 -18.63
CA LEU A 226 11.75 -5.06 -19.91
C LEU A 226 13.02 -5.91 -19.99
N GLN A 227 13.99 -5.69 -19.10
CA GLN A 227 15.16 -6.55 -19.00
C GLN A 227 14.93 -7.60 -17.91
N HIS A 228 14.83 -8.86 -18.31
CA HIS A 228 15.02 -9.97 -17.39
C HIS A 228 16.43 -9.88 -16.83
N ALA A 229 16.58 -9.92 -15.51
CA ALA A 229 17.85 -10.25 -14.91
C ALA A 229 18.12 -11.73 -15.18
N ASP A 230 18.65 -12.03 -16.37
CA ASP A 230 19.32 -13.28 -16.64
C ASP A 230 20.62 -13.25 -15.82
N SER A 231 20.55 -13.80 -14.60
CA SER A 231 21.68 -14.38 -13.85
C SER A 231 21.22 -14.84 -12.48
#